data_5ac32931f4b69838a4dbff867a0dd620
#
_entry.id   5ac32931f4b69838a4dbff867a0dd620
#
_cell.length_a   1.000
_cell.length_b   1.000
_cell.length_c   1.000
_cell.angle_alpha   90.00
_cell.angle_beta   90.00
_cell.angle_gamma   90.00
#
_symmetry.space_group_name_H-M   'P 1'
#
loop_
_entity.id
_entity.type
_entity.pdbx_description
1 polymer ?
#
loop_
_entity_poly.entity_id
_entity_poly.type
_entity_poly.pdbx_seq_one_letter_code
_entity_poly.pdbx_strand_id
1 'polypeptide(L)'
;GLDGHKLLERHSNARDGLRVLGREKWNQYYHFGLVRNPWERLVSWYVMIQETPPKGKNQLWDYVHNNSSTFEEFIKNCTDSIIEDRDGYQYEKSFVRPQIDYFTDEDSQIIVDFIGRFESLQEDFDAVLQKVDLPAHRLPHLNVTRSKDYRDFYTSETREIVEYRFKKDIDLFGYTFE
;
A
#
# COMPACT_ATOMS: atom_id res chain seq x y z
N GLY A 1 -8.82 1.26 -29.00
CA GLY A 1 -7.65 1.97 -28.53
C GLY A 1 -8.06 3.05 -27.56
N LEU A 2 -7.37 3.16 -26.43
CA LEU A 2 -7.55 4.26 -25.48
C LEU A 2 -6.78 5.45 -26.04
N ASP A 3 -7.47 6.25 -26.86
CA ASP A 3 -6.90 7.45 -27.46
C ASP A 3 -6.58 8.49 -26.38
N GLY A 4 -5.29 8.87 -26.30
CA GLY A 4 -4.82 10.12 -25.70
C GLY A 4 -5.08 10.35 -24.22
N HIS A 5 -5.59 9.38 -23.48
CA HIS A 5 -5.85 9.53 -22.07
C HIS A 5 -4.57 9.33 -21.27
N LYS A 6 -4.26 10.28 -20.42
CA LYS A 6 -3.25 10.20 -19.40
C LYS A 6 -3.43 8.85 -18.68
N LEU A 7 -2.54 7.90 -18.97
CA LEU A 7 -2.56 6.60 -18.32
C LEU A 7 -2.52 6.84 -16.80
N LEU A 8 -3.31 6.07 -16.07
CA LEU A 8 -3.24 6.09 -14.62
C LEU A 8 -1.79 5.86 -14.19
N GLU A 9 -1.31 6.67 -13.30
CA GLU A 9 0.04 6.55 -12.77
C GLU A 9 0.12 5.32 -11.85
N ARG A 10 1.33 4.82 -11.63
CA ARG A 10 1.60 3.60 -10.86
C ARG A 10 0.96 3.58 -9.45
N HIS A 11 0.69 4.76 -8.89
CA HIS A 11 0.12 4.92 -7.55
C HIS A 11 -1.25 5.58 -7.56
N SER A 12 -1.94 5.56 -8.72
CA SER A 12 -3.31 6.06 -8.82
C SER A 12 -4.24 5.24 -7.93
N ASN A 13 -5.22 5.92 -7.34
CA ASN A 13 -6.24 5.31 -6.50
C ASN A 13 -7.54 5.07 -7.30
N ALA A 14 -8.52 4.43 -6.69
CA ALA A 14 -9.81 4.13 -7.31
C ALA A 14 -10.56 5.40 -7.78
N ARG A 15 -10.48 6.48 -7.02
CA ARG A 15 -11.06 7.79 -7.37
C ARG A 15 -10.46 8.35 -8.66
N ASP A 16 -9.14 8.24 -8.84
CA ASP A 16 -8.48 8.67 -10.08
C ASP A 16 -8.95 7.82 -11.26
N GLY A 17 -9.09 6.51 -11.05
CA GLY A 17 -9.66 5.59 -12.04
C GLY A 17 -11.08 5.97 -12.42
N LEU A 18 -11.95 6.19 -11.46
CA LEU A 18 -13.32 6.63 -11.66
C LEU A 18 -13.40 7.97 -12.43
N ARG A 19 -12.55 8.93 -12.06
CA ARG A 19 -12.50 10.24 -12.74
C ARG A 19 -12.04 10.12 -14.20
N VAL A 20 -11.05 9.29 -14.49
CA VAL A 20 -10.51 9.08 -15.83
C VAL A 20 -11.48 8.32 -16.74
N LEU A 21 -12.10 7.26 -16.21
CA LEU A 21 -13.00 6.40 -16.99
C LEU A 21 -14.41 6.98 -17.11
N GLY A 22 -14.85 7.77 -16.13
CA GLY A 22 -16.24 8.15 -15.96
C GLY A 22 -17.10 7.03 -15.38
N ARG A 23 -18.20 7.39 -14.72
CA ARG A 23 -19.06 6.46 -13.96
C ARG A 23 -19.60 5.31 -14.81
N GLU A 24 -20.07 5.63 -16.03
CA GLU A 24 -20.65 4.62 -16.92
C GLU A 24 -19.65 3.51 -17.27
N LYS A 25 -18.45 3.88 -17.65
CA LYS A 25 -17.39 2.94 -18.00
C LYS A 25 -16.83 2.24 -16.78
N TRP A 26 -16.68 2.95 -15.66
CA TRP A 26 -16.28 2.38 -14.39
C TRP A 26 -17.18 1.20 -14.01
N ASN A 27 -18.48 1.36 -14.05
CA ASN A 27 -19.46 0.34 -13.66
C ASN A 27 -19.46 -0.92 -14.57
N GLN A 28 -18.70 -0.92 -15.67
CA GLN A 28 -18.57 -2.10 -16.56
C GLN A 28 -17.40 -3.03 -16.15
N TYR A 29 -16.58 -2.62 -15.19
CA TYR A 29 -15.45 -3.39 -14.71
C TYR A 29 -15.67 -3.88 -13.28
N TYR A 30 -15.02 -4.98 -12.94
CA TYR A 30 -14.89 -5.43 -11.57
C TYR A 30 -13.61 -4.84 -10.98
N HIS A 31 -13.75 -4.09 -9.90
CA HIS A 31 -12.63 -3.40 -9.26
C HIS A 31 -12.25 -4.11 -7.98
N PHE A 32 -10.98 -4.39 -7.82
CA PHE A 32 -10.48 -4.98 -6.59
C PHE A 32 -9.13 -4.40 -6.18
N GLY A 33 -8.80 -4.57 -4.94
CA GLY A 33 -7.51 -4.23 -4.39
C GLY A 33 -7.12 -5.17 -3.26
N LEU A 34 -5.92 -4.98 -2.76
CA LEU A 34 -5.35 -5.80 -1.69
C LEU A 34 -4.84 -4.89 -0.58
N VAL A 35 -5.07 -5.29 0.65
CA VAL A 35 -4.49 -4.68 1.85
C VAL A 35 -3.59 -5.67 2.55
N ARG A 36 -2.71 -5.18 3.39
CA ARG A 36 -1.78 -5.97 4.18
C ARG A 36 -1.76 -5.47 5.61
N ASN A 37 -1.49 -6.34 6.57
CA ASN A 37 -1.25 -5.98 7.95
C ASN A 37 -0.27 -4.79 8.03
N PRO A 38 -0.66 -3.64 8.63
CA PRO A 38 0.16 -2.43 8.63
C PRO A 38 1.57 -2.61 9.20
N TRP A 39 1.72 -3.40 10.26
CA TRP A 39 3.03 -3.67 10.84
C TRP A 39 3.91 -4.48 9.88
N GLU A 40 3.37 -5.52 9.28
CA GLU A 40 4.10 -6.34 8.30
C GLU A 40 4.42 -5.55 7.02
N ARG A 41 3.49 -4.68 6.58
CA ARG A 41 3.67 -3.79 5.44
C ARG A 41 4.88 -2.87 5.63
N LEU A 42 5.02 -2.25 6.81
CA LEU A 42 6.13 -1.34 7.10
C LEU A 42 7.48 -2.08 7.17
N VAL A 43 7.53 -3.28 7.74
CA VAL A 43 8.75 -4.11 7.70
C VAL A 43 9.12 -4.42 6.25
N SER A 44 8.16 -4.82 5.44
CA SER A 44 8.39 -5.12 4.02
C SER A 44 8.94 -3.90 3.26
N TRP A 45 8.40 -2.71 3.51
CA TRP A 45 8.89 -1.46 2.93
C TRP A 45 10.30 -1.12 3.38
N TYR A 46 10.57 -1.21 4.68
CA TYR A 46 11.89 -0.93 5.24
C TYR A 46 12.95 -1.87 4.65
N VAL A 47 12.70 -3.18 4.69
CA VAL A 47 13.63 -4.18 4.14
C VAL A 47 13.86 -3.98 2.65
N MET A 48 12.80 -3.70 1.88
CA MET A 48 12.93 -3.41 0.44
C MET A 48 13.82 -2.20 0.18
N ILE A 49 13.67 -1.13 0.96
CA ILE A 49 14.49 0.09 0.82
C ILE A 49 15.95 -0.20 1.20
N GLN A 50 16.20 -1.03 2.23
CA GLN A 50 17.57 -1.38 2.64
C GLN A 50 18.27 -2.32 1.65
N GLU A 51 17.55 -3.29 1.10
CA GLU A 51 18.15 -4.35 0.26
C GLU A 51 18.19 -4.01 -1.24
N THR A 52 17.34 -3.09 -1.69
CA THR A 52 17.18 -2.80 -3.12
C THR A 52 17.51 -1.35 -3.43
N PRO A 53 18.76 -1.04 -3.78
CA PRO A 53 19.11 0.32 -4.21
C PRO A 53 18.30 0.72 -5.45
N PRO A 54 17.84 1.98 -5.54
CA PRO A 54 17.02 2.44 -6.65
C PRO A 54 17.83 2.49 -7.96
N LYS A 55 17.15 2.22 -9.07
CA LYS A 55 17.71 2.41 -10.42
C LYS A 55 17.64 3.89 -10.82
N GLY A 56 18.37 4.76 -10.12
CA GLY A 56 18.38 6.20 -10.37
C GLY A 56 17.91 6.99 -9.14
N LYS A 57 17.65 8.29 -9.33
CA LYS A 57 17.19 9.16 -8.23
C LYS A 57 15.81 8.71 -7.74
N ASN A 58 15.70 8.47 -6.45
CA ASN A 58 14.45 8.13 -5.81
C ASN A 58 14.32 8.91 -4.50
N GLN A 59 13.49 9.94 -4.50
CA GLN A 59 13.31 10.86 -3.37
C GLN A 59 12.89 10.12 -2.09
N LEU A 60 12.02 9.13 -2.20
CA LEU A 60 11.55 8.36 -1.05
C LEU A 60 12.66 7.50 -0.44
N TRP A 61 13.50 6.90 -1.28
CA TRP A 61 14.68 6.15 -0.86
C TRP A 61 15.68 7.06 -0.14
N ASP A 62 16.02 8.20 -0.76
CA ASP A 62 16.91 9.22 -0.19
C ASP A 62 16.37 9.73 1.15
N TYR A 63 15.06 10.00 1.21
CA TYR A 63 14.40 10.45 2.43
C TYR A 63 14.56 9.46 3.58
N VAL A 64 14.25 8.17 3.34
CA VAL A 64 14.35 7.13 4.38
C VAL A 64 15.78 6.98 4.86
N HIS A 65 16.77 6.94 3.95
CA HIS A 65 18.18 6.79 4.33
C HIS A 65 18.75 8.02 5.07
N ASN A 66 18.25 9.20 4.77
CA ASN A 66 18.69 10.42 5.47
C ASN A 66 18.06 10.59 6.86
N ASN A 67 16.94 9.91 7.13
CA ASN A 67 16.18 10.07 8.37
C ASN A 67 16.13 8.82 9.25
N SER A 68 16.68 7.69 8.77
CA SER A 68 16.69 6.44 9.54
C SER A 68 17.88 5.55 9.20
N SER A 69 18.54 5.05 10.22
CA SER A 69 19.59 4.02 10.15
C SER A 69 19.11 2.69 10.70
N THR A 70 18.02 2.69 11.45
CA THR A 70 17.41 1.52 12.06
C THR A 70 15.91 1.46 11.75
N PHE A 71 15.29 0.30 11.93
CA PHE A 71 13.84 0.15 11.78
C PHE A 71 13.08 1.03 12.80
N GLU A 72 13.58 1.13 14.02
CA GLU A 72 12.99 1.99 15.04
C GLU A 72 12.97 3.46 14.61
N GLU A 73 14.11 3.97 14.10
CA GLU A 73 14.19 5.32 13.55
C GLU A 73 13.28 5.50 12.34
N PHE A 74 13.17 4.50 11.45
CA PHE A 74 12.25 4.53 10.32
C PHE A 74 10.81 4.72 10.80
N ILE A 75 10.36 3.96 11.80
CA ILE A 75 9.02 4.11 12.36
C ILE A 75 8.85 5.51 12.96
N LYS A 76 9.78 5.98 13.78
CA LYS A 76 9.68 7.27 14.47
C LYS A 76 9.70 8.46 13.52
N ASN A 77 10.66 8.47 12.59
CA ASN A 77 11.03 9.65 11.81
C ASN A 77 10.43 9.66 10.39
N CYS A 78 10.02 8.51 9.85
CA CYS A 78 9.59 8.45 8.47
C CYS A 78 8.08 8.19 8.30
N THR A 79 7.37 7.77 9.35
CA THR A 79 5.94 7.41 9.24
C THR A 79 5.00 8.42 9.91
N ASP A 80 5.46 9.61 10.24
CA ASP A 80 4.74 10.65 10.97
C ASP A 80 3.75 11.45 10.10
N SER A 81 4.03 11.60 8.83
CA SER A 81 3.17 12.32 7.89
C SER A 81 3.15 11.69 6.51
N ILE A 82 2.05 11.86 5.78
CA ILE A 82 1.88 11.33 4.42
C ILE A 82 2.67 12.15 3.40
N ILE A 83 2.75 13.45 3.60
CA ILE A 83 3.40 14.38 2.69
C ILE A 83 4.67 14.92 3.35
N GLU A 84 5.73 14.93 2.59
CA GLU A 84 6.99 15.60 2.93
C GLU A 84 7.15 16.83 2.07
N ASP A 85 7.50 17.97 2.68
CA ASP A 85 7.90 19.18 1.98
C ASP A 85 9.42 19.30 2.04
N ARG A 86 10.05 19.22 0.88
CA ARG A 86 11.50 19.36 0.77
C ARG A 86 11.86 20.29 -0.37
N ASP A 87 12.55 21.35 -0.06
CA ASP A 87 13.02 22.34 -1.04
C ASP A 87 11.88 22.95 -1.88
N GLY A 88 10.68 23.10 -1.28
CA GLY A 88 9.48 23.61 -1.96
C GLY A 88 8.77 22.59 -2.87
N TYR A 89 9.17 21.33 -2.83
CA TYR A 89 8.50 20.23 -3.52
C TYR A 89 7.84 19.30 -2.51
N GLN A 90 6.56 19.04 -2.74
CA GLN A 90 5.81 18.07 -1.97
C GLN A 90 5.82 16.71 -2.66
N TYR A 91 6.15 15.64 -1.93
CA TYR A 91 6.02 14.29 -2.40
C TYR A 91 5.32 13.42 -1.38
N GLU A 92 4.62 12.42 -1.88
CA GLU A 92 3.83 11.55 -1.05
C GLU A 92 4.64 10.33 -0.61
N LYS A 93 4.64 10.07 0.69
CA LYS A 93 5.17 8.85 1.28
C LYS A 93 4.10 7.75 1.20
N SER A 94 4.04 7.03 0.08
CA SER A 94 3.00 6.03 -0.20
C SER A 94 2.89 4.92 0.84
N PHE A 95 3.98 4.61 1.56
CA PHE A 95 3.96 3.61 2.64
C PHE A 95 3.25 4.11 3.91
N VAL A 96 3.04 5.41 4.05
CA VAL A 96 2.33 6.02 5.20
C VAL A 96 0.83 6.18 4.92
N ARG A 97 0.43 6.31 3.65
CA ARG A 97 -0.97 6.47 3.28
C ARG A 97 -1.80 5.29 3.82
N PRO A 98 -2.94 5.55 4.49
CA PRO A 98 -3.89 4.50 4.83
C PRO A 98 -4.30 3.73 3.57
N GLN A 99 -4.32 2.42 3.65
CA GLN A 99 -4.59 1.56 2.49
C GLN A 99 -6.02 1.74 1.99
N ILE A 100 -6.97 1.97 2.89
CA ILE A 100 -8.35 2.23 2.52
C ILE A 100 -8.52 3.45 1.61
N ASP A 101 -7.64 4.45 1.70
CA ASP A 101 -7.72 5.67 0.89
C ASP A 101 -7.48 5.41 -0.61
N TYR A 102 -6.91 4.26 -0.96
CA TYR A 102 -6.77 3.83 -2.35
C TYR A 102 -8.08 3.33 -2.96
N PHE A 103 -9.08 2.99 -2.15
CA PHE A 103 -10.30 2.31 -2.54
C PHE A 103 -11.57 3.15 -2.35
N THR A 104 -11.41 4.39 -1.89
CA THR A 104 -12.54 5.28 -1.57
C THR A 104 -12.65 6.47 -2.52
N ASP A 105 -13.85 7.03 -2.60
CA ASP A 105 -14.13 8.32 -3.23
C ASP A 105 -13.84 9.52 -2.31
N GLU A 106 -14.29 10.71 -2.70
CA GLU A 106 -14.10 11.95 -1.96
C GLU A 106 -14.91 11.99 -0.64
N ASP A 107 -16.00 11.24 -0.60
CA ASP A 107 -16.86 11.09 0.57
C ASP A 107 -16.44 9.92 1.48
N SER A 108 -15.25 9.35 1.24
CA SER A 108 -14.71 8.17 1.94
C SER A 108 -15.58 6.91 1.80
N GLN A 109 -16.42 6.84 0.75
CA GLN A 109 -17.18 5.64 0.43
C GLN A 109 -16.33 4.68 -0.39
N ILE A 110 -16.36 3.39 -0.04
CA ILE A 110 -15.67 2.35 -0.80
C ILE A 110 -16.32 2.23 -2.18
N ILE A 111 -15.53 2.40 -3.24
CA ILE A 111 -15.97 2.38 -4.63
C ILE A 111 -15.38 1.23 -5.45
N VAL A 112 -14.74 0.27 -4.78
CA VAL A 112 -14.29 -0.99 -5.38
C VAL A 112 -15.20 -2.13 -4.95
N ASP A 113 -15.25 -3.19 -5.75
CA ASP A 113 -16.16 -4.32 -5.54
C ASP A 113 -15.61 -5.32 -4.50
N PHE A 114 -14.28 -5.36 -4.35
CA PHE A 114 -13.63 -6.31 -3.44
C PHE A 114 -12.30 -5.76 -2.90
N ILE A 115 -12.06 -5.98 -1.61
CA ILE A 115 -10.78 -5.72 -0.96
C ILE A 115 -10.30 -7.01 -0.30
N GLY A 116 -9.33 -7.65 -0.92
CA GLY A 116 -8.68 -8.86 -0.40
C GLY A 116 -7.50 -8.54 0.51
N ARG A 117 -6.90 -9.58 1.06
CA ARG A 117 -5.76 -9.50 2.00
C ARG A 117 -4.51 -10.11 1.39
N PHE A 118 -3.39 -9.50 1.62
CA PHE A 118 -2.09 -10.05 1.21
C PHE A 118 -1.78 -11.37 1.92
N GLU A 119 -2.26 -11.52 3.13
CA GLU A 119 -2.09 -12.72 3.97
C GLU A 119 -2.81 -13.95 3.39
N SER A 120 -3.88 -13.75 2.63
CA SER A 120 -4.65 -14.77 1.88
C SER A 120 -4.60 -14.54 0.37
N LEU A 121 -3.50 -13.98 -0.13
CA LEU A 121 -3.35 -13.44 -1.49
C LEU A 121 -3.83 -14.39 -2.58
N GLN A 122 -3.44 -15.67 -2.54
CA GLN A 122 -3.84 -16.64 -3.58
C GLN A 122 -5.34 -16.94 -3.52
N GLU A 123 -5.89 -17.12 -2.32
CA GLU A 123 -7.31 -17.43 -2.11
C GLU A 123 -8.19 -16.24 -2.53
N ASP A 124 -7.82 -15.04 -2.16
CA ASP A 124 -8.55 -13.83 -2.53
C ASP A 124 -8.44 -13.55 -4.04
N PHE A 125 -7.28 -13.81 -4.64
CA PHE A 125 -7.11 -13.70 -6.08
C PHE A 125 -7.92 -14.73 -6.85
N ASP A 126 -7.99 -15.99 -6.39
CA ASP A 126 -8.82 -17.03 -6.98
C ASP A 126 -10.31 -16.64 -6.91
N ALA A 127 -10.77 -16.04 -5.82
CA ALA A 127 -12.12 -15.51 -5.70
C ALA A 127 -12.41 -14.41 -6.73
N VAL A 128 -11.45 -13.50 -6.97
CA VAL A 128 -11.57 -12.48 -8.04
C VAL A 128 -11.67 -13.13 -9.42
N LEU A 129 -10.78 -14.10 -9.73
CA LEU A 129 -10.81 -14.78 -11.02
C LEU A 129 -12.15 -15.49 -11.26
N GLN A 130 -12.67 -16.17 -10.25
CA GLN A 130 -13.98 -16.80 -10.31
C GLN A 130 -15.09 -15.77 -10.55
N LYS A 131 -15.02 -14.62 -9.89
CA LYS A 131 -16.03 -13.55 -10.03
C LYS A 131 -16.10 -12.97 -11.44
N VAL A 132 -14.97 -12.93 -12.14
CA VAL A 132 -14.87 -12.37 -13.51
C VAL A 132 -14.81 -13.47 -14.59
N ASP A 133 -15.11 -14.71 -14.23
CA ASP A 133 -15.16 -15.88 -15.13
C ASP A 133 -13.83 -16.14 -15.86
N LEU A 134 -12.73 -16.00 -15.14
CA LEU A 134 -11.39 -16.32 -15.64
C LEU A 134 -10.87 -17.62 -15.02
N PRO A 135 -10.02 -18.38 -15.76
CA PRO A 135 -9.42 -19.61 -15.24
C PRO A 135 -8.51 -19.32 -14.05
N ALA A 136 -8.47 -20.26 -13.11
CA ALA A 136 -7.56 -20.20 -11.96
C ALA A 136 -6.10 -20.01 -12.43
N HIS A 137 -5.39 -19.12 -11.75
CA HIS A 137 -4.00 -18.81 -12.06
C HIS A 137 -3.17 -18.72 -10.78
N ARG A 138 -2.05 -19.45 -10.74
CA ARG A 138 -1.17 -19.41 -9.58
C ARG A 138 -0.27 -18.19 -9.64
N LEU A 139 -0.33 -17.37 -8.60
CA LEU A 139 0.52 -16.20 -8.49
C LEU A 139 1.99 -16.61 -8.26
N PRO A 140 2.94 -15.98 -8.96
CA PRO A 140 4.36 -16.23 -8.71
C PRO A 140 4.77 -15.65 -7.35
N HIS A 141 5.59 -16.39 -6.61
CA HIS A 141 6.23 -15.91 -5.40
C HIS A 141 7.38 -14.96 -5.78
N LEU A 142 7.08 -13.67 -5.92
CA LEU A 142 8.07 -12.64 -6.19
C LEU A 142 8.35 -11.83 -4.92
N ASN A 143 9.57 -11.33 -4.78
CA ASN A 143 10.00 -10.45 -3.68
C ASN A 143 9.77 -11.06 -2.28
N VAL A 144 10.01 -12.36 -2.15
CA VAL A 144 10.04 -13.00 -0.84
C VAL A 144 11.23 -12.41 -0.08
N THR A 145 10.97 -11.46 0.79
CA THR A 145 11.95 -11.06 1.80
C THR A 145 12.32 -12.31 2.59
N ARG A 146 13.61 -12.58 2.76
CA ARG A 146 14.12 -13.63 3.68
C ARG A 146 13.82 -13.18 5.12
N SER A 147 12.57 -12.94 5.42
CA SER A 147 12.22 -12.22 6.62
C SER A 147 12.23 -13.16 7.82
N LYS A 148 12.94 -12.72 8.82
CA LYS A 148 12.56 -12.89 10.22
C LYS A 148 11.08 -12.54 10.36
N ASP A 149 10.43 -13.09 11.35
CA ASP A 149 9.07 -12.68 11.70
C ASP A 149 9.03 -11.14 11.81
N TYR A 150 8.02 -10.49 11.22
CA TYR A 150 7.93 -9.02 11.27
C TYR A 150 7.91 -8.50 12.69
N ARG A 151 7.42 -9.30 13.64
CA ARG A 151 7.34 -8.97 15.06
C ARG A 151 8.71 -8.74 15.70
N ASP A 152 9.75 -9.39 15.21
CA ASP A 152 11.13 -9.24 15.70
C ASP A 152 11.73 -7.86 15.44
N PHE A 153 11.11 -7.06 14.56
CA PHE A 153 11.55 -5.71 14.27
C PHE A 153 11.01 -4.66 15.24
N TYR A 154 9.94 -5.00 15.98
CA TYR A 154 9.20 -4.06 16.79
C TYR A 154 9.60 -4.07 18.26
N THR A 155 9.71 -2.86 18.82
CA THR A 155 9.64 -2.64 20.26
C THR A 155 8.17 -2.36 20.65
N SER A 156 7.85 -2.36 21.95
CA SER A 156 6.51 -1.96 22.43
C SER A 156 6.17 -0.55 21.95
N GLU A 157 7.13 0.38 22.02
CA GLU A 157 6.94 1.77 21.60
C GLU A 157 6.63 1.88 20.09
N THR A 158 7.42 1.24 19.22
CA THR A 158 7.20 1.33 17.77
C THR A 158 5.92 0.62 17.35
N ARG A 159 5.50 -0.44 18.04
CA ARG A 159 4.21 -1.09 17.85
C ARG A 159 3.05 -0.12 18.10
N GLU A 160 3.08 0.60 19.24
CA GLU A 160 2.06 1.58 19.63
C GLU A 160 2.01 2.76 18.64
N ILE A 161 3.17 3.22 18.17
CA ILE A 161 3.24 4.27 17.15
C ILE A 161 2.51 3.84 15.86
N VAL A 162 2.74 2.62 15.40
CA VAL A 162 2.08 2.10 14.19
C VAL A 162 0.58 1.90 14.44
N GLU A 163 0.20 1.37 15.59
CA GLU A 163 -1.21 1.22 15.99
C GLU A 163 -1.95 2.56 15.94
N TYR A 164 -1.35 3.60 16.46
CA TYR A 164 -1.91 4.96 16.43
C TYR A 164 -1.99 5.54 15.02
N ARG A 165 -0.87 5.50 14.27
CA ARG A 165 -0.76 6.14 12.94
C ARG A 165 -1.59 5.43 11.87
N PHE A 166 -1.74 4.12 11.97
CA PHE A 166 -2.47 3.30 10.99
C PHE A 166 -3.83 2.80 11.53
N LYS A 167 -4.33 3.44 12.57
CA LYS A 167 -5.58 3.08 13.23
C LYS A 167 -6.75 2.90 12.26
N LYS A 168 -6.83 3.73 11.23
CA LYS A 168 -7.89 3.67 10.21
C LYS A 168 -7.95 2.30 9.51
N ASP A 169 -6.80 1.79 9.06
CA ASP A 169 -6.70 0.47 8.42
C ASP A 169 -6.88 -0.66 9.44
N ILE A 170 -6.28 -0.51 10.62
CA ILE A 170 -6.33 -1.51 11.69
C ILE A 170 -7.78 -1.76 12.12
N ASP A 171 -8.50 -0.70 12.45
CA ASP A 171 -9.90 -0.80 12.90
C ASP A 171 -10.82 -1.34 11.79
N LEU A 172 -10.66 -0.82 10.56
CA LEU A 172 -11.54 -1.19 9.46
C LEU A 172 -11.35 -2.65 9.03
N PHE A 173 -10.11 -3.11 8.97
CA PHE A 173 -9.79 -4.45 8.50
C PHE A 173 -9.58 -5.46 9.64
N GLY A 174 -9.70 -5.04 10.91
CA GLY A 174 -9.56 -5.92 12.06
C GLY A 174 -8.16 -6.52 12.20
N TYR A 175 -7.11 -5.78 11.83
CA TYR A 175 -5.75 -6.25 11.98
C TYR A 175 -5.29 -6.23 13.44
N THR A 176 -4.50 -7.22 13.80
CA THR A 176 -3.82 -7.33 15.09
C THR A 176 -2.33 -7.51 14.90
N PHE A 177 -1.57 -7.30 15.96
CA PHE A 177 -0.12 -7.51 15.97
C PHE A 177 0.25 -8.97 16.33
N GLU A 178 -0.54 -9.94 15.97
CA GLU A 178 -0.34 -11.35 16.31
C GLU A 178 0.25 -12.15 15.14
#